data_dfa898fe9fb10d448ed214b35ef5566f
#
_entry.id   dfa898fe9fb10d448ed214b35ef5566f
#
_cell.length_a   1.000
_cell.length_b   1.000
_cell.length_c   1.000
_cell.angle_alpha   90.00
_cell.angle_beta   90.00
_cell.angle_gamma   90.00
#
_symmetry.space_group_name_H-M   'P 1'
#
loop_
_entity.id
_entity.type
_entity.pdbx_description
1 polymer ?
#
loop_
_entity_poly.entity_id
_entity_poly.type
_entity_poly.pdbx_seq_one_letter_code
_entity_poly.pdbx_strand_id
1 'polypeptide(L)'
;VIATLASMSMAGLPITMGFVGKEAALASLLEYRGVGGWEGGVLTAVVVVGSVLTMAYTVRFLWGGFGRKVQTEPSAAVARMHRPSPTFLVPAGLLAVAGVVAGFLASPIGDVLERYATTLPAHGHEIEHLAFWHGFTPALGLTAVVIVGGVATFVILRARRRRLGFTTPPLGNADRIYDAVLRGADVVS
;
A
#
# COMPACT_ATOMS: atom_id res chain seq x y z
N VAL A 1 -16.30 1.93 4.39
CA VAL A 1 -15.47 2.27 5.55
C VAL A 1 -14.35 1.24 5.71
N ILE A 2 -14.61 -0.07 5.91
CA ILE A 2 -13.56 -1.09 6.15
C ILE A 2 -12.51 -1.09 5.03
N ALA A 3 -12.93 -1.21 3.78
CA ALA A 3 -12.02 -1.18 2.63
C ALA A 3 -11.21 0.13 2.54
N THR A 4 -11.79 1.26 2.92
CA THR A 4 -11.08 2.55 2.93
C THR A 4 -10.00 2.56 4.01
N LEU A 5 -10.30 2.13 5.24
CA LEU A 5 -9.32 2.07 6.33
C LEU A 5 -8.18 1.10 6.01
N ALA A 6 -8.49 -0.10 5.51
CA ALA A 6 -7.49 -1.07 5.09
C ALA A 6 -6.60 -0.52 3.96
N SER A 7 -7.20 0.14 2.97
CA SER A 7 -6.49 0.77 1.87
C SER A 7 -5.60 1.93 2.33
N MET A 8 -6.04 2.73 3.29
CA MET A 8 -5.23 3.79 3.89
C MET A 8 -3.99 3.22 4.59
N SER A 9 -4.17 2.14 5.36
CA SER A 9 -3.04 1.47 6.03
C SER A 9 -2.06 0.89 5.02
N MET A 10 -2.53 0.23 3.97
CA MET A 10 -1.68 -0.34 2.92
C MET A 10 -0.94 0.74 2.12
N ALA A 11 -1.58 1.87 1.86
CA ALA A 11 -0.95 3.01 1.21
C ALA A 11 0.07 3.73 2.10
N GLY A 12 0.06 3.49 3.42
CA GLY A 12 0.89 4.19 4.39
C GLY A 12 0.44 5.63 4.60
N LEU A 13 -0.87 5.85 4.68
CA LEU A 13 -1.41 7.17 5.01
C LEU A 13 -1.35 7.41 6.53
N PRO A 14 -1.15 8.66 6.99
CA PRO A 14 -1.12 9.00 8.40
C PRO A 14 -2.28 8.39 9.19
N ILE A 15 -2.08 8.19 10.50
CA ILE A 15 -3.06 7.61 11.44
C ILE A 15 -3.14 6.06 11.39
N THR A 16 -2.34 5.40 10.57
CA THR A 16 -2.34 3.94 10.47
C THR A 16 -0.98 3.35 10.81
N MET A 17 -0.95 2.11 11.29
CA MET A 17 0.31 1.38 11.54
C MET A 17 1.16 1.24 10.25
N GLY A 18 0.50 1.17 9.09
CA GLY A 18 1.18 1.15 7.80
C GLY A 18 1.98 2.41 7.49
N PHE A 19 1.56 3.57 7.99
CA PHE A 19 2.34 4.81 7.94
C PHE A 19 3.60 4.71 8.80
N VAL A 20 3.44 4.34 10.08
CA VAL A 20 4.56 4.23 11.03
C VAL A 20 5.64 3.26 10.51
N GLY A 21 5.23 2.06 10.08
CA GLY A 21 6.17 1.07 9.55
C GLY A 21 6.87 1.53 8.27
N LYS A 22 6.16 2.24 7.39
CA LYS A 22 6.75 2.76 6.14
C LYS A 22 7.72 3.92 6.41
N GLU A 23 7.38 4.81 7.35
CA GLU A 23 8.24 5.92 7.74
C GLU A 23 9.53 5.40 8.39
N ALA A 24 9.44 4.47 9.33
CA ALA A 24 10.61 3.83 9.94
C ALA A 24 11.50 3.13 8.90
N ALA A 25 10.90 2.39 7.96
CA ALA A 25 11.64 1.75 6.88
C ALA A 25 12.36 2.77 5.97
N LEU A 26 11.71 3.89 5.64
CA LEU A 26 12.32 4.94 4.83
C LEU A 26 13.43 5.67 5.59
N ALA A 27 13.26 5.92 6.89
CA ALA A 27 14.28 6.52 7.73
C ALA A 27 15.54 5.62 7.79
N SER A 28 15.34 4.34 8.11
CA SER A 28 16.45 3.36 8.15
C SER A 28 17.17 3.23 6.80
N LEU A 29 16.43 3.29 5.68
CA LEU A 29 17.04 3.23 4.34
C LEU A 29 17.81 4.50 3.98
N LEU A 30 17.40 5.67 4.46
CA LEU A 30 18.12 6.92 4.25
C LEU A 30 19.45 6.94 5.00
N GLU A 31 19.53 6.27 6.15
CA GLU A 31 20.74 6.12 6.94
C GLU A 31 21.66 5.00 6.43
N TYR A 32 21.08 4.02 5.73
CA TYR A 32 21.84 2.89 5.20
C TYR A 32 22.74 3.32 4.05
N ARG A 33 24.04 3.23 4.25
CA ARG A 33 25.04 3.60 3.25
C ARG A 33 25.54 2.42 2.41
N GLY A 34 25.37 1.18 2.89
CA GLY A 34 25.91 -0.01 2.23
C GLY A 34 27.43 -0.02 2.07
N VAL A 35 27.94 -1.00 1.36
CA VAL A 35 29.40 -1.14 1.13
C VAL A 35 29.91 -0.11 0.12
N GLY A 36 29.11 0.26 -0.88
CA GLY A 36 29.47 1.19 -1.96
C GLY A 36 28.97 2.62 -1.79
N GLY A 37 28.19 2.91 -0.72
CA GLY A 37 27.64 4.25 -0.44
C GLY A 37 26.46 4.67 -1.33
N TRP A 38 26.20 3.99 -2.44
CA TRP A 38 25.09 4.27 -3.38
C TRP A 38 23.89 3.32 -3.19
N GLU A 39 24.13 2.19 -2.53
CA GLU A 39 23.13 1.12 -2.35
C GLU A 39 21.92 1.58 -1.58
N GLY A 40 22.10 2.35 -0.50
CA GLY A 40 21.01 2.93 0.28
C GLY A 40 20.10 3.85 -0.56
N GLY A 41 20.73 4.67 -1.43
CA GLY A 41 19.98 5.55 -2.34
C GLY A 41 19.14 4.77 -3.34
N VAL A 42 19.68 3.70 -3.92
CA VAL A 42 18.95 2.84 -4.87
C VAL A 42 17.80 2.11 -4.16
N LEU A 43 18.07 1.53 -2.98
CA LEU A 43 17.03 0.85 -2.20
C LEU A 43 15.90 1.82 -1.83
N THR A 44 16.25 3.01 -1.35
CA THR A 44 15.26 4.07 -1.05
C THR A 44 14.44 4.43 -2.29
N ALA A 45 15.09 4.62 -3.45
CA ALA A 45 14.39 4.94 -4.70
C ALA A 45 13.42 3.83 -5.12
N VAL A 46 13.82 2.56 -5.03
CA VAL A 46 12.97 1.40 -5.34
C VAL A 46 11.76 1.34 -4.41
N VAL A 47 11.96 1.54 -3.10
CA VAL A 47 10.87 1.54 -2.11
C VAL A 47 9.93 2.72 -2.34
N VAL A 48 10.44 3.91 -2.66
CA VAL A 48 9.61 5.08 -2.99
C VAL A 48 8.79 4.84 -4.24
N VAL A 49 9.39 4.35 -5.33
CA VAL A 49 8.66 4.02 -6.57
C VAL A 49 7.59 2.96 -6.32
N GLY A 50 7.93 1.87 -5.62
CA GLY A 50 6.96 0.84 -5.22
C GLY A 50 5.81 1.41 -4.39
N SER A 51 6.11 2.34 -3.48
CA SER A 51 5.12 3.02 -2.64
C SER A 51 4.21 3.95 -3.45
N VAL A 52 4.76 4.68 -4.44
CA VAL A 52 3.98 5.50 -5.38
C VAL A 52 3.00 4.64 -6.18
N LEU A 53 3.46 3.49 -6.67
CA LEU A 53 2.60 2.54 -7.39
C LEU A 53 1.53 1.95 -6.48
N THR A 54 1.88 1.63 -5.21
CA THR A 54 0.93 1.17 -4.19
C THR A 54 -0.15 2.20 -3.95
N MET A 55 0.21 3.46 -3.78
CA MET A 55 -0.74 4.55 -3.62
C MET A 55 -1.64 4.71 -4.86
N ALA A 56 -1.07 4.65 -6.06
CA ALA A 56 -1.80 4.80 -7.30
C ALA A 56 -2.86 3.70 -7.50
N TYR A 57 -2.50 2.43 -7.25
CA TYR A 57 -3.47 1.34 -7.37
C TYR A 57 -4.51 1.35 -6.24
N THR A 58 -4.14 1.78 -5.03
CA THR A 58 -5.06 1.95 -3.91
C THR A 58 -6.15 2.97 -4.24
N VAL A 59 -5.76 4.14 -4.75
CA VAL A 59 -6.72 5.16 -5.20
C VAL A 59 -7.60 4.62 -6.34
N ARG A 60 -6.99 3.88 -7.30
CA ARG A 60 -7.73 3.22 -8.38
C ARG A 60 -8.74 2.21 -7.87
N PHE A 61 -8.37 1.39 -6.89
CA PHE A 61 -9.23 0.39 -6.28
C PHE A 61 -10.43 1.06 -5.58
N LEU A 62 -10.17 2.05 -4.72
CA LEU A 62 -11.24 2.78 -4.02
C LEU A 62 -12.15 3.50 -5.00
N TRP A 63 -11.59 4.17 -6.00
CA TRP A 63 -12.40 4.84 -7.02
C TRP A 63 -13.19 3.87 -7.88
N GLY A 64 -12.57 2.75 -8.28
CA GLY A 64 -13.19 1.73 -9.11
C GLY A 64 -14.32 0.98 -8.41
N GLY A 65 -14.09 0.61 -7.14
CA GLY A 65 -15.04 -0.17 -6.35
C GLY A 65 -16.14 0.66 -5.69
N PHE A 66 -15.80 1.86 -5.19
CA PHE A 66 -16.69 2.65 -4.32
C PHE A 66 -17.00 4.05 -4.85
N GLY A 67 -16.31 4.51 -5.92
CA GLY A 67 -16.58 5.81 -6.52
C GLY A 67 -17.94 5.86 -7.24
N ARG A 68 -18.70 6.95 -7.05
CA ARG A 68 -19.96 7.16 -7.76
C ARG A 68 -19.70 7.35 -9.25
N LYS A 69 -20.36 6.54 -10.08
CA LYS A 69 -20.32 6.61 -11.55
C LYS A 69 -21.67 7.15 -12.02
N VAL A 70 -21.71 8.43 -12.34
CA VAL A 70 -22.97 9.16 -12.65
C VAL A 70 -23.64 8.67 -13.94
N GLN A 71 -22.95 7.94 -14.82
CA GLN A 71 -23.45 7.59 -16.16
C GLN A 71 -23.42 6.09 -16.46
N THR A 72 -23.25 5.24 -15.48
CA THR A 72 -23.15 3.80 -15.71
C THR A 72 -24.23 3.10 -14.88
N GLU A 73 -25.18 2.48 -15.54
CA GLU A 73 -26.13 1.59 -14.87
C GLU A 73 -25.38 0.40 -14.25
N PRO A 74 -25.80 -0.06 -13.06
CA PRO A 74 -25.20 -1.25 -12.46
C PRO A 74 -25.40 -2.45 -13.39
N SER A 75 -24.36 -3.24 -13.59
CA SER A 75 -24.49 -4.50 -14.32
C SER A 75 -25.50 -5.42 -13.62
N ALA A 76 -26.14 -6.33 -14.37
CA ALA A 76 -27.12 -7.27 -13.82
C ALA A 76 -26.55 -8.08 -12.63
N ALA A 77 -25.26 -8.37 -12.63
CA ALA A 77 -24.57 -9.02 -11.51
C ALA A 77 -24.54 -8.13 -10.26
N VAL A 78 -24.19 -6.85 -10.40
CA VAL A 78 -24.15 -5.88 -9.29
C VAL A 78 -25.57 -5.59 -8.78
N ALA A 79 -26.55 -5.49 -9.65
CA ALA A 79 -27.94 -5.27 -9.27
C ALA A 79 -28.53 -6.42 -8.42
N ARG A 80 -28.02 -7.65 -8.62
CA ARG A 80 -28.43 -8.85 -7.87
C ARG A 80 -27.58 -9.12 -6.62
N MET A 81 -26.55 -8.33 -6.37
CA MET A 81 -25.69 -8.52 -5.20
C MET A 81 -26.45 -8.26 -3.90
N HIS A 82 -26.44 -9.24 -3.01
CA HIS A 82 -26.92 -9.09 -1.65
C HIS A 82 -25.85 -8.45 -0.78
N ARG A 83 -26.29 -7.67 0.20
CA ARG A 83 -25.35 -7.13 1.20
C ARG A 83 -24.73 -8.28 1.99
N PRO A 84 -23.38 -8.31 2.16
CA PRO A 84 -22.75 -9.34 2.98
C PRO A 84 -23.27 -9.27 4.42
N SER A 85 -23.37 -10.43 5.07
CA SER A 85 -23.83 -10.51 6.46
C SER A 85 -22.87 -9.75 7.38
N PRO A 86 -23.35 -9.18 8.49
CA PRO A 86 -22.47 -8.53 9.48
C PRO A 86 -21.38 -9.46 9.99
N THR A 87 -21.67 -10.73 10.20
CA THR A 87 -20.73 -11.75 10.66
C THR A 87 -19.52 -11.91 9.70
N PHE A 88 -19.77 -11.80 8.39
CA PHE A 88 -18.72 -11.84 7.37
C PHE A 88 -17.82 -10.59 7.42
N LEU A 89 -18.39 -9.44 7.79
CA LEU A 89 -17.67 -8.16 7.83
C LEU A 89 -16.89 -7.93 9.14
N VAL A 90 -17.27 -8.60 10.24
CA VAL A 90 -16.66 -8.42 11.57
C VAL A 90 -15.15 -8.66 11.56
N PRO A 91 -14.60 -9.77 11.04
CA PRO A 91 -13.15 -10.00 11.07
C PRO A 91 -12.37 -8.91 10.32
N ALA A 92 -12.83 -8.53 9.12
CA ALA A 92 -12.21 -7.47 8.34
C ALA A 92 -12.34 -6.10 9.03
N GLY A 93 -13.45 -5.86 9.70
CA GLY A 93 -13.67 -4.63 10.49
C GLY A 93 -12.75 -4.55 11.69
N LEU A 94 -12.61 -5.64 12.45
CA LEU A 94 -11.69 -5.72 13.59
C LEU A 94 -10.24 -5.48 13.17
N LEU A 95 -9.78 -6.10 12.07
CA LEU A 95 -8.43 -5.89 11.56
C LEU A 95 -8.20 -4.44 11.09
N ALA A 96 -9.19 -3.83 10.44
CA ALA A 96 -9.09 -2.45 10.00
C ALA A 96 -8.99 -1.48 11.19
N VAL A 97 -9.79 -1.70 12.25
CA VAL A 97 -9.72 -0.93 13.49
C VAL A 97 -8.42 -1.18 14.23
N ALA A 98 -7.99 -2.44 14.34
CA ALA A 98 -6.71 -2.79 14.97
C ALA A 98 -5.52 -2.10 14.28
N GLY A 99 -5.52 -1.98 12.95
CA GLY A 99 -4.49 -1.27 12.20
C GLY A 99 -4.41 0.23 12.52
N VAL A 100 -5.56 0.86 12.79
CA VAL A 100 -5.61 2.26 13.23
C VAL A 100 -5.16 2.37 14.68
N VAL A 101 -5.70 1.54 15.58
CA VAL A 101 -5.33 1.53 17.01
C VAL A 101 -3.84 1.27 17.18
N ALA A 102 -3.28 0.31 16.44
CA ALA A 102 -1.84 0.00 16.46
C ALA A 102 -0.99 1.21 16.00
N GLY A 103 -1.48 2.02 15.06
CA GLY A 103 -0.81 3.26 14.67
C GLY A 103 -0.65 4.25 15.83
N PHE A 104 -1.69 4.41 16.65
CA PHE A 104 -1.61 5.24 17.88
C PHE A 104 -0.78 4.58 18.99
N LEU A 105 -0.70 3.26 19.01
CA LEU A 105 0.12 2.50 19.95
C LEU A 105 1.53 2.19 19.41
N ALA A 106 2.02 2.97 18.45
CA ALA A 106 3.32 2.75 17.83
C ALA A 106 4.46 2.73 18.82
N SER A 107 4.50 3.67 19.79
CA SER A 107 5.55 3.72 20.81
C SER A 107 5.60 2.48 21.70
N PRO A 108 4.51 2.04 22.38
CA PRO A 108 4.57 0.83 23.19
C PRO A 108 4.84 -0.45 22.34
N ILE A 109 4.43 -0.47 21.08
CA ILE A 109 4.79 -1.57 20.17
C ILE A 109 6.28 -1.51 19.86
N GLY A 110 6.83 -0.31 19.64
CA GLY A 110 8.26 -0.06 19.44
C GLY A 110 9.09 -0.59 20.60
N ASP A 111 8.71 -0.28 21.84
CA ASP A 111 9.41 -0.73 23.05
C ASP A 111 9.49 -2.27 23.16
N VAL A 112 8.43 -2.95 22.73
CA VAL A 112 8.43 -4.43 22.68
C VAL A 112 9.33 -4.97 21.58
N LEU A 113 9.30 -4.34 20.39
CA LEU A 113 10.15 -4.72 19.26
C LEU A 113 11.63 -4.44 19.53
N GLU A 114 11.95 -3.34 20.21
CA GLU A 114 13.31 -3.00 20.62
C GLU A 114 13.94 -4.09 21.50
N ARG A 115 13.19 -4.62 22.47
CA ARG A 115 13.64 -5.76 23.30
C ARG A 115 14.00 -6.99 22.47
N TYR A 116 13.26 -7.25 21.40
CA TYR A 116 13.59 -8.32 20.47
C TYR A 116 14.79 -7.95 19.59
N ALA A 117 14.83 -6.76 19.08
CA ALA A 117 15.89 -6.29 18.18
C ALA A 117 17.27 -6.28 18.88
N THR A 118 17.31 -5.98 20.19
CA THR A 118 18.56 -6.06 21.00
C THR A 118 19.12 -7.48 21.15
N THR A 119 18.33 -8.52 20.83
CA THR A 119 18.83 -9.90 20.79
C THR A 119 19.58 -10.24 19.50
N LEU A 120 19.44 -9.41 18.47
CA LEU A 120 20.15 -9.58 17.20
C LEU A 120 21.54 -8.95 17.28
N PRO A 121 22.54 -9.50 16.55
CA PRO A 121 23.88 -8.91 16.51
C PRO A 121 23.80 -7.47 15.99
N ALA A 122 24.02 -6.50 16.86
CA ALA A 122 24.00 -5.10 16.48
C ALA A 122 25.21 -4.78 15.59
N HIS A 123 24.99 -4.38 14.37
CA HIS A 123 26.00 -3.89 13.45
C HIS A 123 26.15 -2.35 13.55
N GLY A 124 26.07 -1.81 14.77
CA GLY A 124 26.43 -0.40 15.05
C GLY A 124 25.37 0.64 14.67
N HIS A 125 24.14 0.24 14.35
CA HIS A 125 23.05 1.18 14.08
C HIS A 125 22.11 1.27 15.27
N GLU A 126 21.77 2.49 15.67
CA GLU A 126 20.71 2.73 16.64
C GLU A 126 19.37 2.24 16.08
N ILE A 127 18.58 1.59 16.92
CA ILE A 127 17.25 1.12 16.54
C ILE A 127 16.35 2.34 16.50
N GLU A 128 15.75 2.62 15.34
CA GLU A 128 14.83 3.73 15.19
C GLU A 128 13.60 3.51 16.07
N HIS A 129 13.32 4.44 16.99
CA HIS A 129 12.15 4.38 17.84
C HIS A 129 10.88 4.53 17.00
N LEU A 130 9.97 3.55 17.08
CA LEU A 130 8.67 3.66 16.46
C LEU A 130 7.82 4.67 17.22
N ALA A 131 7.55 5.81 16.62
CA ALA A 131 6.60 6.77 17.15
C ALA A 131 5.59 7.19 16.09
N PHE A 132 4.43 7.62 16.53
CA PHE A 132 3.39 8.13 15.64
C PHE A 132 3.82 9.42 14.92
N TRP A 133 4.65 10.23 15.56
CA TRP A 133 5.14 11.49 15.03
C TRP A 133 6.57 11.77 15.49
N HIS A 134 7.49 11.90 14.52
CA HIS A 134 8.91 12.22 14.76
C HIS A 134 9.27 13.66 14.34
N GLY A 135 8.29 14.52 14.13
CA GLY A 135 8.54 15.86 13.59
C GLY A 135 8.65 15.88 12.06
N PHE A 136 9.27 16.92 11.53
CA PHE A 136 9.52 17.06 10.09
C PHE A 136 10.84 16.38 9.72
N THR A 137 10.74 15.11 9.33
CA THR A 137 11.88 14.28 8.93
C THR A 137 12.01 14.21 7.39
N PRO A 138 13.19 13.90 6.84
CA PRO A 138 13.32 13.60 5.41
C PRO A 138 12.42 12.43 4.97
N ALA A 139 12.21 11.42 5.83
CA ALA A 139 11.31 10.30 5.59
C ALA A 139 9.86 10.77 5.40
N LEU A 140 9.39 11.72 6.23
CA LEU A 140 8.08 12.35 6.06
C LEU A 140 7.98 13.10 4.71
N GLY A 141 9.06 13.76 4.28
CA GLY A 141 9.15 14.37 2.97
C GLY A 141 8.97 13.36 1.82
N LEU A 142 9.62 12.20 1.92
CA LEU A 142 9.43 11.10 0.96
C LEU A 142 8.00 10.55 1.00
N THR A 143 7.39 10.45 2.17
CA THR A 143 5.98 10.05 2.29
C THR A 143 5.04 11.03 1.58
N ALA A 144 5.29 12.32 1.68
CA ALA A 144 4.54 13.33 0.92
C ALA A 144 4.71 13.15 -0.60
N VAL A 145 5.94 12.89 -1.06
CA VAL A 145 6.22 12.57 -2.48
C VAL A 145 5.47 11.32 -2.92
N VAL A 146 5.41 10.27 -2.10
CA VAL A 146 4.66 9.03 -2.38
C VAL A 146 3.17 9.32 -2.54
N ILE A 147 2.58 10.09 -1.65
CA ILE A 147 1.15 10.41 -1.69
C ILE A 147 0.83 11.22 -2.94
N VAL A 148 1.54 12.33 -3.15
CA VAL A 148 1.32 13.22 -4.29
C VAL A 148 1.62 12.49 -5.61
N GLY A 149 2.74 11.79 -5.70
CA GLY A 149 3.14 11.02 -6.88
C GLY A 149 2.15 9.91 -7.22
N GLY A 150 1.64 9.20 -6.22
CA GLY A 150 0.65 8.14 -6.42
C GLY A 150 -0.70 8.67 -6.92
N VAL A 151 -1.20 9.74 -6.32
CA VAL A 151 -2.43 10.40 -6.78
C VAL A 151 -2.24 10.97 -8.20
N ALA A 152 -1.13 11.65 -8.46
CA ALA A 152 -0.81 12.19 -9.78
C ALA A 152 -0.74 11.07 -10.84
N THR A 153 -0.06 9.98 -10.54
CA THR A 153 0.02 8.79 -11.41
C THR A 153 -1.36 8.26 -11.75
N PHE A 154 -2.24 8.09 -10.75
CA PHE A 154 -3.62 7.67 -10.97
C PHE A 154 -4.38 8.64 -11.90
N VAL A 155 -4.31 9.95 -11.63
CA VAL A 155 -5.02 10.97 -12.41
C VAL A 155 -4.52 11.00 -13.86
N ILE A 156 -3.20 10.97 -14.07
CA ILE A 156 -2.58 10.97 -15.41
C ILE A 156 -2.99 9.73 -16.19
N LEU A 157 -2.88 8.55 -15.60
CA LEU A 157 -3.24 7.29 -16.25
C LEU A 157 -4.73 7.24 -16.59
N ARG A 158 -5.58 7.76 -15.70
CA ARG A 158 -7.02 7.86 -15.94
C ARG A 158 -7.34 8.83 -17.08
N ALA A 159 -6.68 10.00 -17.13
CA ALA A 159 -6.86 10.98 -18.20
C ALA A 159 -6.40 10.41 -19.55
N ARG A 160 -5.25 9.74 -19.58
CA ARG A 160 -4.73 9.08 -20.80
C ARG A 160 -5.67 7.97 -21.28
N ARG A 161 -6.20 7.13 -20.41
CA ARG A 161 -7.18 6.08 -20.78
C ARG A 161 -8.44 6.68 -21.41
N ARG A 162 -8.94 7.80 -20.89
CA ARG A 162 -10.11 8.49 -21.45
C ARG A 162 -9.84 9.09 -22.84
N ARG A 163 -8.63 9.61 -23.07
CA ARG A 163 -8.27 10.25 -24.33
C ARG A 163 -7.92 9.26 -25.45
N LEU A 164 -7.29 8.15 -25.11
CA LEU A 164 -6.70 7.23 -26.10
C LEU A 164 -7.59 6.01 -26.40
N GLY A 165 -8.75 5.88 -25.76
CA GLY A 165 -9.63 4.71 -25.98
C GLY A 165 -8.88 3.37 -25.77
N PHE A 166 -7.99 3.28 -24.80
CA PHE A 166 -7.10 2.15 -24.61
C PHE A 166 -7.89 0.86 -24.45
N THR A 167 -7.96 0.10 -25.52
CA THR A 167 -8.11 -1.36 -25.43
C THR A 167 -6.80 -1.88 -24.86
N THR A 168 -6.86 -2.64 -23.77
CA THR A 168 -5.67 -3.27 -23.16
C THR A 168 -4.86 -3.98 -24.23
N PRO A 169 -3.53 -3.73 -24.36
CA PRO A 169 -2.70 -4.42 -25.34
C PRO A 169 -2.86 -5.94 -25.17
N PRO A 170 -2.90 -6.72 -26.25
CA PRO A 170 -3.14 -8.17 -26.18
C PRO A 170 -2.11 -8.93 -25.34
N LEU A 171 -0.90 -8.38 -25.15
CA LEU A 171 0.17 -8.95 -24.31
C LEU A 171 0.08 -8.55 -22.83
N GLY A 172 -0.77 -7.60 -22.45
CA GLY A 172 -0.90 -7.09 -21.08
C GLY A 172 -2.22 -7.45 -20.39
N ASN A 173 -2.99 -8.39 -20.96
CA ASN A 173 -4.25 -8.81 -20.35
C ASN A 173 -3.97 -9.91 -19.31
N ALA A 174 -4.10 -9.56 -18.03
CA ALA A 174 -3.92 -10.50 -16.93
C ALA A 174 -4.85 -11.71 -17.05
N ASP A 175 -6.06 -11.55 -17.61
CA ASP A 175 -7.01 -12.63 -17.83
C ASP A 175 -6.44 -13.69 -18.77
N ARG A 176 -5.75 -13.28 -19.85
CA ARG A 176 -5.11 -14.22 -20.78
C ARG A 176 -3.95 -14.99 -20.15
N ILE A 177 -3.16 -14.32 -19.30
CA ILE A 177 -2.07 -14.96 -18.57
C ILE A 177 -2.65 -15.97 -17.59
N TYR A 178 -3.69 -15.59 -16.87
CA TYR A 178 -4.40 -16.45 -15.92
C TYR A 178 -5.00 -17.68 -16.63
N ASP A 179 -5.72 -17.47 -17.72
CA ASP A 179 -6.29 -18.57 -18.54
C ASP A 179 -5.21 -19.48 -19.16
N ALA A 180 -4.05 -18.94 -19.49
CA ALA A 180 -2.94 -19.73 -19.98
C ALA A 180 -2.32 -20.61 -18.88
N VAL A 181 -2.18 -20.06 -17.66
CA VAL A 181 -1.70 -20.79 -16.49
C VAL A 181 -2.68 -21.90 -16.10
N LEU A 182 -3.98 -21.62 -16.07
CA LEU A 182 -5.00 -22.64 -15.76
C LEU A 182 -5.01 -23.76 -16.78
N ARG A 183 -4.99 -23.42 -18.07
CA ARG A 183 -4.91 -24.44 -19.14
C ARG A 183 -3.64 -25.28 -19.08
N GLY A 184 -2.51 -24.66 -18.67
CA GLY A 184 -1.27 -25.39 -18.44
C GLY A 184 -1.36 -26.34 -17.25
N ALA A 185 -2.08 -25.98 -16.22
CA ALA A 185 -2.30 -26.85 -15.04
C ALA A 185 -3.22 -28.04 -15.37
N ASP A 186 -4.28 -27.80 -16.16
CA ASP A 186 -5.20 -28.87 -16.59
C ASP A 186 -4.55 -29.92 -17.53
N VAL A 187 -3.46 -29.57 -18.22
CA VAL A 187 -2.70 -30.51 -19.09
C VAL A 187 -1.77 -31.42 -18.25
N VAL A 188 -1.43 -31.02 -17.03
CA VAL A 188 -0.50 -31.76 -16.15
C VAL A 188 -1.26 -32.64 -15.14
N SER A 189 -2.58 -32.47 -15.02
CA SER A 189 -3.48 -33.27 -14.20
C SER A 189 -4.09 -34.44 -14.98
#